data_22638967f44fca28215dc6c0cea31db3
#
_entry.id   22638967f44fca28215dc6c0cea31db3
#
_cell.length_a   1.000
_cell.length_b   1.000
_cell.length_c   1.000
_cell.angle_alpha   90.00
_cell.angle_beta   90.00
_cell.angle_gamma   90.00
#
_symmetry.space_group_name_H-M   'P 1'
#
loop_
_entity.id
_entity.type
_entity.pdbx_description
1 polymer ?
#
loop_
_entity_poly.entity_id
_entity_poly.type
_entity_poly.pdbx_seq_one_letter_code
_entity_poly.pdbx_strand_id
1 'polypeptide(L)'
;MIVEVIGSKKELEAVEPFRVEHLLWGTESIPKTYGYLGFVPEEGFYLKMVCEEKEPLRTYENMMDPVYRDSAMEAFFQFEPEREIRGAAIYLNFEVNANGALLAAYGSGRTYRTYFTKEELEEFECRARVDEDCWSFQIFIPLRILEEIYGPLRLRGGSRFTCNFYKISEAEEIEHYASCFPIRSEVPSFHLPEYFGEAVIAKGVYSPQ
;
A
#
# COMPACT_ATOMS: atom_id res chain seq x y z
N MET A 1 -3.99 -1.50 13.17
CA MET A 1 -2.52 -1.56 13.39
C MET A 1 -2.01 -0.26 13.96
N ILE A 2 -0.85 -0.26 14.59
CA ILE A 2 -0.15 0.97 15.00
C ILE A 2 0.85 1.33 13.91
N VAL A 3 0.91 2.61 13.55
CA VAL A 3 1.90 3.16 12.60
C VAL A 3 2.87 4.01 13.41
N GLU A 4 4.11 3.55 13.50
CA GLU A 4 5.12 4.23 14.28
C GLU A 4 5.52 5.57 13.66
N VAL A 5 5.80 6.57 14.52
CA VAL A 5 6.43 7.81 14.10
C VAL A 5 7.92 7.58 14.03
N ILE A 6 8.49 7.79 12.85
CA ILE A 6 9.92 7.62 12.57
C ILE A 6 10.57 8.96 12.23
N GLY A 7 11.84 9.11 12.54
CA GLY A 7 12.59 10.33 12.24
C GLY A 7 13.04 10.40 10.77
N SER A 8 13.13 9.26 10.10
CA SER A 8 13.53 9.17 8.70
C SER A 8 13.26 7.78 8.12
N LYS A 9 13.32 7.67 6.79
CA LYS A 9 13.29 6.42 6.03
C LYS A 9 14.23 5.32 6.57
N LYS A 10 15.36 5.69 7.17
CA LYS A 10 16.36 4.73 7.68
C LYS A 10 15.86 3.91 8.88
N GLU A 11 14.85 4.40 9.58
CA GLU A 11 14.25 3.74 10.73
C GLU A 11 13.09 2.82 10.36
N LEU A 12 12.68 2.82 9.08
CA LEU A 12 11.48 2.11 8.63
C LEU A 12 11.50 0.62 8.98
N GLU A 13 12.62 -0.07 8.81
CA GLU A 13 12.71 -1.51 9.09
C GLU A 13 12.90 -1.84 10.59
N ALA A 14 12.94 -0.84 11.45
CA ALA A 14 12.95 -1.02 12.91
C ALA A 14 11.54 -1.04 13.51
N VAL A 15 10.51 -0.66 12.75
CA VAL A 15 9.11 -0.72 13.23
C VAL A 15 8.56 -2.15 13.16
N GLU A 16 7.50 -2.44 13.91
CA GLU A 16 6.83 -3.75 13.87
C GLU A 16 6.23 -4.01 12.47
N PRO A 17 6.59 -5.12 11.80
CA PRO A 17 6.06 -5.42 10.49
C PRO A 17 4.59 -5.87 10.54
N PHE A 18 3.80 -5.44 9.58
CA PHE A 18 2.51 -6.07 9.28
C PHE A 18 2.71 -7.32 8.39
N ARG A 19 1.74 -8.23 8.40
CA ARG A 19 1.79 -9.47 7.61
C ARG A 19 0.58 -9.60 6.70
N VAL A 20 0.80 -10.18 5.52
CA VAL A 20 -0.24 -10.50 4.54
C VAL A 20 -0.48 -12.01 4.63
N GLU A 21 -1.48 -12.42 5.43
CA GLU A 21 -1.68 -13.83 5.81
C GLU A 21 -3.11 -14.35 5.57
N HIS A 22 -4.07 -13.46 5.30
CA HIS A 22 -5.45 -13.87 5.03
C HIS A 22 -5.58 -14.31 3.57
N LEU A 23 -5.59 -15.63 3.35
CA LEU A 23 -5.79 -16.23 2.03
C LEU A 23 -7.24 -16.02 1.57
N LEU A 24 -7.44 -15.66 0.30
CA LEU A 24 -8.72 -15.25 -0.25
C LEU A 24 -9.07 -16.07 -1.51
N TRP A 25 -10.35 -16.26 -1.75
CA TRP A 25 -10.95 -16.74 -3.00
C TRP A 25 -10.33 -18.03 -3.55
N GLY A 26 -10.11 -19.02 -2.68
CA GLY A 26 -9.59 -20.33 -3.07
C GLY A 26 -8.06 -20.41 -3.14
N THR A 27 -7.36 -19.34 -2.79
CA THR A 27 -5.90 -19.37 -2.65
C THR A 27 -5.51 -20.33 -1.52
N GLU A 28 -4.65 -21.29 -1.79
CA GLU A 28 -4.18 -22.29 -0.81
C GLU A 28 -2.90 -21.83 -0.10
N SER A 29 -2.05 -21.06 -0.78
CA SER A 29 -0.81 -20.53 -0.22
C SER A 29 -0.31 -19.32 -1.01
N ILE A 30 0.51 -18.51 -0.37
CA ILE A 30 1.29 -17.43 -0.99
C ILE A 30 2.73 -17.48 -0.50
N PRO A 31 3.69 -16.90 -1.23
CA PRO A 31 4.99 -16.60 -0.68
C PRO A 31 4.85 -15.72 0.56
N LYS A 32 5.68 -15.92 1.58
CA LYS A 32 5.61 -15.12 2.81
C LYS A 32 5.78 -13.64 2.48
N THR A 33 4.76 -12.86 2.84
CA THR A 33 4.66 -11.45 2.48
C THR A 33 4.40 -10.61 3.73
N TYR A 34 5.16 -9.54 3.88
CA TYR A 34 5.07 -8.62 5.02
C TYR A 34 5.55 -7.23 4.62
N GLY A 35 5.35 -6.25 5.50
CA GLY A 35 5.84 -4.91 5.22
C GLY A 35 5.93 -4.03 6.46
N TYR A 36 6.47 -2.84 6.26
CA TYR A 36 6.72 -1.83 7.27
C TYR A 36 6.07 -0.53 6.83
N LEU A 37 5.34 0.11 7.73
CA LEU A 37 4.73 1.42 7.50
C LEU A 37 5.14 2.37 8.61
N GLY A 38 5.76 3.49 8.24
CA GLY A 38 6.20 4.53 9.17
C GLY A 38 5.70 5.90 8.73
N PHE A 39 5.41 6.76 9.69
CA PHE A 39 4.99 8.14 9.47
C PHE A 39 6.10 9.11 9.88
N VAL A 40 6.47 10.01 8.97
CA VAL A 40 7.37 11.15 9.26
C VAL A 40 6.50 12.41 9.33
N PRO A 41 6.43 13.09 10.49
CA PRO A 41 5.65 14.31 10.64
C PRO A 41 6.01 15.36 9.59
N GLU A 42 5.00 16.02 9.04
CA GLU A 42 5.10 17.05 8.00
C GLU A 42 5.60 16.56 6.62
N GLU A 43 6.17 15.35 6.51
CA GLU A 43 6.62 14.78 5.25
C GLU A 43 5.60 13.82 4.62
N GLY A 44 5.19 12.77 5.36
CA GLY A 44 4.27 11.74 4.85
C GLY A 44 4.57 10.34 5.37
N PHE A 45 4.29 9.33 4.55
CA PHE A 45 4.47 7.93 4.93
C PHE A 45 5.55 7.25 4.09
N TYR A 46 6.36 6.43 4.74
CA TYR A 46 7.22 5.47 4.07
C TYR A 46 6.64 4.07 4.22
N LEU A 47 6.53 3.36 3.11
CA LEU A 47 6.11 1.97 3.04
C LEU A 47 7.19 1.13 2.38
N LYS A 48 7.50 -0.02 2.98
CA LYS A 48 8.27 -1.09 2.35
C LYS A 48 7.46 -2.37 2.45
N MET A 49 7.34 -3.11 1.35
CA MET A 49 6.81 -4.47 1.37
C MET A 49 7.85 -5.46 0.84
N VAL A 50 7.85 -6.66 1.41
CA VAL A 50 8.79 -7.75 1.12
C VAL A 50 8.01 -9.03 0.85
N CYS A 51 8.40 -9.75 -0.18
CA CYS A 51 7.87 -11.06 -0.54
C CYS A 51 9.02 -12.06 -0.64
N GLU A 52 8.99 -13.14 0.18
CA GLU A 52 9.98 -14.23 0.14
C GLU A 52 9.65 -15.17 -1.03
N GLU A 53 9.92 -14.71 -2.23
CA GLU A 53 9.63 -15.38 -3.49
C GLU A 53 10.86 -15.34 -4.39
N LYS A 54 11.28 -16.53 -4.85
CA LYS A 54 12.34 -16.66 -5.84
C LYS A 54 11.78 -16.44 -7.24
N GLU A 55 12.52 -15.74 -8.09
CA GLU A 55 12.18 -15.56 -9.50
C GLU A 55 10.71 -15.10 -9.70
N PRO A 56 10.28 -13.96 -9.07
CA PRO A 56 8.92 -13.47 -9.22
C PRO A 56 8.57 -13.22 -10.68
N LEU A 57 7.35 -13.56 -11.08
CA LEU A 57 6.84 -13.18 -12.40
C LEU A 57 6.81 -11.65 -12.48
N ARG A 58 7.49 -11.08 -13.49
CA ARG A 58 7.67 -9.62 -13.67
C ARG A 58 7.79 -9.25 -15.14
N THR A 59 6.69 -9.31 -15.84
CA THR A 59 6.59 -9.03 -17.28
C THR A 59 6.50 -7.54 -17.59
N TYR A 60 5.77 -6.82 -16.73
CA TYR A 60 5.49 -5.39 -16.91
C TYR A 60 6.62 -4.51 -16.38
N GLU A 61 7.01 -3.50 -17.15
CA GLU A 61 8.18 -2.66 -16.86
C GLU A 61 7.82 -1.17 -16.74
N ASN A 62 6.66 -0.74 -17.25
CA ASN A 62 6.31 0.67 -17.30
C ASN A 62 5.37 1.06 -16.16
N MET A 63 5.45 2.33 -15.76
CA MET A 63 4.44 2.92 -14.89
C MET A 63 3.05 2.78 -15.53
N MET A 64 2.06 2.49 -14.70
CA MET A 64 0.66 2.29 -15.07
C MET A 64 0.36 1.01 -15.86
N ASP A 65 1.34 0.13 -16.08
CA ASP A 65 1.10 -1.21 -16.61
C ASP A 65 0.23 -2.04 -15.64
N PRO A 66 -0.49 -3.07 -16.13
CA PRO A 66 -1.35 -3.93 -15.29
C PRO A 66 -0.52 -4.92 -14.45
N VAL A 67 0.23 -4.39 -13.49
CA VAL A 67 1.21 -5.14 -12.65
C VAL A 67 0.57 -6.24 -11.80
N TYR A 68 -0.73 -6.16 -11.52
CA TYR A 68 -1.50 -7.20 -10.82
C TYR A 68 -1.56 -8.55 -11.58
N ARG A 69 -1.18 -8.56 -12.86
CA ARG A 69 -1.02 -9.79 -13.66
C ARG A 69 0.32 -10.46 -13.46
N ASP A 70 1.29 -9.75 -12.92
CA ASP A 70 2.57 -10.30 -12.46
C ASP A 70 2.44 -10.80 -11.00
N SER A 71 3.56 -11.19 -10.41
CA SER A 71 3.66 -11.26 -8.97
C SER A 71 3.76 -9.85 -8.41
N ALA A 72 2.70 -9.37 -7.76
CA ALA A 72 2.63 -8.00 -7.26
C ALA A 72 2.27 -7.93 -5.77
N MET A 73 2.62 -6.83 -5.15
CA MET A 73 2.15 -6.43 -3.82
C MET A 73 1.45 -5.08 -3.91
N GLU A 74 0.38 -4.91 -3.13
CA GLU A 74 -0.44 -3.71 -3.21
C GLU A 74 -0.66 -3.09 -1.82
N ALA A 75 -0.87 -1.79 -1.79
CA ALA A 75 -1.18 -1.04 -0.59
C ALA A 75 -2.28 -0.02 -0.88
N PHE A 76 -3.38 -0.12 -0.15
CA PHE A 76 -4.52 0.77 -0.29
C PHE A 76 -4.74 1.56 0.99
N PHE A 77 -5.02 2.86 0.85
CA PHE A 77 -5.16 3.79 1.97
C PHE A 77 -6.40 4.66 1.82
N GLN A 78 -7.14 4.83 2.89
CA GLN A 78 -8.24 5.78 2.97
C GLN A 78 -8.03 6.70 4.17
N PHE A 79 -7.66 7.94 3.89
CA PHE A 79 -7.56 8.97 4.91
C PHE A 79 -8.93 9.61 5.14
N GLU A 80 -9.22 10.00 6.37
CA GLU A 80 -10.54 10.52 6.78
C GLU A 80 -11.71 9.61 6.33
N PRO A 81 -11.79 8.33 6.75
CA PRO A 81 -12.76 7.35 6.25
C PRO A 81 -14.22 7.73 6.51
N GLU A 82 -14.47 8.60 7.48
CA GLU A 82 -15.82 9.11 7.80
C GLU A 82 -16.23 10.29 6.91
N ARG A 83 -15.31 10.81 6.08
CA ARG A 83 -15.56 11.96 5.22
C ARG A 83 -15.79 11.51 3.77
N GLU A 84 -16.93 11.88 3.23
CA GLU A 84 -17.20 11.79 1.82
C GLU A 84 -16.66 13.02 1.08
N ILE A 85 -15.87 12.80 0.03
CA ILE A 85 -15.42 13.84 -0.87
C ILE A 85 -16.27 13.73 -2.13
N ARG A 86 -17.03 14.78 -2.44
CA ARG A 86 -18.00 14.78 -3.55
C ARG A 86 -19.01 13.63 -3.48
N GLY A 87 -19.42 13.24 -2.27
CA GLY A 87 -20.40 12.18 -2.04
C GLY A 87 -19.84 10.75 -2.19
N ALA A 88 -18.54 10.56 -2.08
CA ALA A 88 -17.93 9.25 -2.18
C ALA A 88 -16.77 9.08 -1.19
N ALA A 89 -16.58 7.85 -0.73
CA ALA A 89 -15.40 7.46 0.04
C ALA A 89 -14.21 7.31 -0.91
N ILE A 90 -13.25 8.21 -0.79
CA ILE A 90 -12.05 8.24 -1.64
C ILE A 90 -10.93 7.47 -0.95
N TYR A 91 -10.26 6.58 -1.69
CA TYR A 91 -9.06 5.87 -1.26
C TYR A 91 -8.01 5.85 -2.38
N LEU A 92 -6.74 5.66 -1.99
CA LEU A 92 -5.62 5.49 -2.90
C LEU A 92 -5.29 4.01 -3.03
N ASN A 93 -4.78 3.60 -4.20
CA ASN A 93 -4.13 2.31 -4.41
C ASN A 93 -2.75 2.51 -5.02
N PHE A 94 -1.82 1.69 -4.56
CA PHE A 94 -0.46 1.54 -5.08
C PHE A 94 -0.23 0.06 -5.31
N GLU A 95 0.06 -0.33 -6.54
CA GLU A 95 0.28 -1.71 -6.96
C GLU A 95 1.66 -1.78 -7.62
N VAL A 96 2.53 -2.66 -7.14
CA VAL A 96 3.93 -2.71 -7.56
C VAL A 96 4.36 -4.16 -7.80
N ASN A 97 5.00 -4.42 -8.94
CA ASN A 97 5.65 -5.68 -9.24
C ASN A 97 7.17 -5.64 -8.93
N ALA A 98 7.86 -6.75 -9.12
CA ALA A 98 9.29 -6.87 -8.82
C ALA A 98 10.21 -6.09 -9.79
N ASN A 99 9.72 -5.55 -10.89
CA ASN A 99 10.44 -4.58 -11.72
C ASN A 99 10.38 -3.15 -11.17
N GLY A 100 9.48 -2.88 -10.19
CA GLY A 100 9.23 -1.54 -9.68
C GLY A 100 8.29 -0.73 -10.58
N ALA A 101 7.61 -1.39 -11.51
CA ALA A 101 6.50 -0.78 -12.23
C ALA A 101 5.38 -0.48 -11.23
N LEU A 102 4.93 0.76 -11.19
CA LEU A 102 3.91 1.26 -10.27
C LEU A 102 2.64 1.61 -11.03
N LEU A 103 1.52 0.99 -10.62
CA LEU A 103 0.19 1.43 -10.96
C LEU A 103 -0.40 2.10 -9.72
N ALA A 104 -0.75 3.38 -9.83
CA ALA A 104 -1.31 4.15 -8.73
C ALA A 104 -2.48 5.03 -9.17
N ALA A 105 -3.49 5.09 -8.33
CA ALA A 105 -4.68 5.91 -8.56
C ALA A 105 -5.38 6.25 -7.24
N TYR A 106 -6.33 7.17 -7.29
CA TYR A 106 -7.25 7.45 -6.20
C TYR A 106 -8.69 7.61 -6.73
N GLY A 107 -9.66 7.42 -5.88
CA GLY A 107 -11.07 7.55 -6.25
C GLY A 107 -11.97 6.62 -5.44
N SER A 108 -13.21 6.45 -5.89
CA SER A 108 -14.19 5.57 -5.25
C SER A 108 -14.44 4.32 -6.10
N GLY A 109 -14.47 3.15 -5.44
CA GLY A 109 -14.69 1.88 -6.12
C GLY A 109 -13.60 1.55 -7.17
N ARG A 110 -13.80 0.46 -7.90
CA ARG A 110 -12.81 -0.05 -8.88
C ARG A 110 -12.77 0.79 -10.16
N THR A 111 -13.86 1.42 -10.56
CA THR A 111 -14.02 2.05 -11.89
C THR A 111 -13.88 3.56 -11.88
N TYR A 112 -14.20 4.22 -10.78
CA TYR A 112 -14.14 5.68 -10.67
C TYR A 112 -12.78 6.11 -10.12
N ARG A 113 -11.73 5.95 -10.93
CA ARG A 113 -10.34 6.25 -10.54
C ARG A 113 -9.80 7.46 -11.29
N THR A 114 -9.07 8.29 -10.57
CA THR A 114 -8.19 9.33 -11.11
C THR A 114 -6.76 8.81 -11.03
N TYR A 115 -6.09 8.77 -12.16
CA TYR A 115 -4.69 8.34 -12.24
C TYR A 115 -3.77 9.51 -11.97
N PHE A 116 -2.66 9.24 -11.31
CA PHE A 116 -1.62 10.23 -11.07
C PHE A 116 -0.89 10.59 -12.36
N THR A 117 -0.44 11.83 -12.47
CA THR A 117 0.43 12.28 -13.55
C THR A 117 1.80 11.62 -13.43
N LYS A 118 2.61 11.73 -14.48
CA LYS A 118 3.97 11.19 -14.45
C LYS A 118 4.82 11.84 -13.36
N GLU A 119 4.67 13.14 -13.20
CA GLU A 119 5.37 13.95 -12.21
C GLU A 119 5.01 13.49 -10.77
N GLU A 120 3.72 13.26 -10.50
CA GLU A 120 3.25 12.73 -9.20
C GLU A 120 3.73 11.30 -8.95
N LEU A 121 3.75 10.45 -10.00
CA LEU A 121 4.28 9.08 -9.88
C LEU A 121 5.78 9.08 -9.52
N GLU A 122 6.56 10.03 -10.04
CA GLU A 122 7.98 10.18 -9.70
C GLU A 122 8.17 10.60 -8.23
N GLU A 123 7.25 11.38 -7.65
CA GLU A 123 7.30 11.81 -6.24
C GLU A 123 7.09 10.66 -5.25
N PHE A 124 6.42 9.58 -5.66
CA PHE A 124 6.30 8.40 -4.81
C PHE A 124 7.62 7.64 -4.63
N GLU A 125 8.68 8.01 -5.34
CA GLU A 125 10.02 7.42 -5.24
C GLU A 125 10.00 5.87 -5.26
N CYS A 126 9.09 5.27 -6.04
CA CYS A 126 8.97 3.82 -6.09
C CYS A 126 10.28 3.16 -6.53
N ARG A 127 10.75 2.22 -5.73
CA ARG A 127 11.96 1.44 -6.00
C ARG A 127 11.70 0.00 -5.63
N ALA A 128 11.98 -0.92 -6.55
CA ALA A 128 12.00 -2.35 -6.26
C ALA A 128 13.42 -2.88 -6.25
N ARG A 129 13.60 -3.98 -5.54
CA ARG A 129 14.84 -4.74 -5.48
C ARG A 129 14.51 -6.22 -5.48
N VAL A 130 15.23 -6.98 -6.30
CA VAL A 130 15.18 -8.45 -6.35
C VAL A 130 16.50 -8.99 -5.82
N ASP A 131 16.43 -9.83 -4.80
CA ASP A 131 17.51 -10.58 -4.21
C ASP A 131 17.35 -12.08 -4.54
N GLU A 132 18.24 -12.95 -4.06
CA GLU A 132 18.25 -14.38 -4.38
C GLU A 132 16.96 -15.11 -3.95
N ASP A 133 16.44 -14.78 -2.76
CA ASP A 133 15.32 -15.50 -2.14
C ASP A 133 14.07 -14.62 -1.92
N CYS A 134 14.14 -13.34 -2.24
CA CYS A 134 13.04 -12.41 -2.02
C CYS A 134 13.10 -11.22 -2.98
N TRP A 135 11.99 -10.51 -3.05
CA TRP A 135 11.96 -9.18 -3.64
C TRP A 135 11.22 -8.21 -2.73
N SER A 136 11.46 -6.93 -2.92
CA SER A 136 10.81 -5.89 -2.14
C SER A 136 10.59 -4.64 -2.98
N PHE A 137 9.62 -3.83 -2.57
CA PHE A 137 9.53 -2.46 -3.04
C PHE A 137 9.45 -1.49 -1.87
N GLN A 138 9.76 -0.25 -2.14
CA GLN A 138 9.60 0.86 -1.23
C GLN A 138 8.98 2.04 -1.96
N ILE A 139 8.02 2.72 -1.31
CA ILE A 139 7.43 3.98 -1.77
C ILE A 139 7.46 5.01 -0.65
N PHE A 140 7.45 6.28 -1.05
CA PHE A 140 7.14 7.43 -0.21
C PHE A 140 5.77 7.98 -0.61
N ILE A 141 4.91 8.29 0.34
CA ILE A 141 3.59 8.88 0.09
C ILE A 141 3.61 10.27 0.70
N PRO A 142 3.88 11.32 -0.10
CA PRO A 142 3.99 12.69 0.38
C PRO A 142 2.68 13.20 1.00
N LEU A 143 2.76 13.83 2.16
CA LEU A 143 1.60 14.48 2.79
C LEU A 143 0.96 15.51 1.86
N ARG A 144 1.77 16.23 1.08
CA ARG A 144 1.30 17.19 0.06
C ARG A 144 0.31 16.57 -0.93
N ILE A 145 0.64 15.40 -1.50
CA ILE A 145 -0.26 14.70 -2.43
C ILE A 145 -1.56 14.29 -1.73
N LEU A 146 -1.46 13.80 -0.49
CA LEU A 146 -2.65 13.47 0.30
C LEU A 146 -3.52 14.72 0.54
N GLU A 147 -2.93 15.85 0.83
CA GLU A 147 -3.66 17.12 1.04
C GLU A 147 -4.29 17.68 -0.25
N GLU A 148 -3.73 17.40 -1.40
CA GLU A 148 -4.36 17.74 -2.69
C GLU A 148 -5.63 16.93 -2.93
N ILE A 149 -5.67 15.68 -2.48
CA ILE A 149 -6.82 14.78 -2.62
C ILE A 149 -7.89 15.06 -1.55
N TYR A 150 -7.48 15.14 -0.29
CA TYR A 150 -8.38 15.20 0.86
C TYR A 150 -8.60 16.62 1.41
N GLY A 151 -7.81 17.60 0.98
CA GLY A 151 -7.69 18.88 1.65
C GLY A 151 -6.75 18.78 2.87
N PRO A 152 -6.61 19.84 3.68
CA PRO A 152 -5.66 19.88 4.78
C PRO A 152 -5.82 18.71 5.76
N LEU A 153 -4.81 17.87 5.86
CA LEU A 153 -4.73 16.74 6.78
C LEU A 153 -3.80 17.10 7.95
N ARG A 154 -4.35 17.20 9.15
CA ARG A 154 -3.57 17.48 10.36
C ARG A 154 -3.15 16.17 11.03
N LEU A 155 -2.37 15.34 10.33
CA LEU A 155 -1.92 14.06 10.84
C LEU A 155 -0.92 14.23 11.99
N ARG A 156 -1.17 13.51 13.08
CA ARG A 156 -0.36 13.56 14.31
C ARG A 156 -0.57 12.27 15.11
N GLY A 157 0.18 12.08 16.17
CA GLY A 157 -0.04 10.96 17.09
C GLY A 157 -1.49 10.86 17.55
N GLY A 158 -2.09 9.70 17.34
CA GLY A 158 -3.51 9.41 17.58
C GLY A 158 -4.42 9.64 16.36
N SER A 159 -3.96 10.22 15.27
CA SER A 159 -4.73 10.30 14.02
C SER A 159 -5.00 8.89 13.46
N ARG A 160 -6.21 8.71 12.91
CA ARG A 160 -6.69 7.43 12.39
C ARG A 160 -6.91 7.51 10.88
N PHE A 161 -6.66 6.41 10.21
CA PHE A 161 -7.02 6.18 8.82
C PHE A 161 -7.29 4.68 8.64
N THR A 162 -7.75 4.27 7.47
CA THR A 162 -7.91 2.85 7.16
C THR A 162 -7.01 2.45 6.00
N CYS A 163 -6.55 1.20 6.01
CA CYS A 163 -5.68 0.66 4.97
C CYS A 163 -5.82 -0.86 4.85
N ASN A 164 -5.35 -1.41 3.75
CA ASN A 164 -5.11 -2.83 3.62
C ASN A 164 -3.90 -3.05 2.70
N PHE A 165 -3.26 -4.20 2.84
CA PHE A 165 -2.10 -4.60 2.06
C PHE A 165 -2.33 -5.96 1.47
N TYR A 166 -1.83 -6.21 0.27
CA TYR A 166 -2.19 -7.39 -0.50
C TYR A 166 -1.00 -8.03 -1.18
N LYS A 167 -1.12 -9.33 -1.41
CA LYS A 167 -0.30 -10.09 -2.34
C LYS A 167 -1.21 -10.65 -3.41
N ILE A 168 -0.82 -10.49 -4.67
CA ILE A 168 -1.63 -10.87 -5.83
C ILE A 168 -0.77 -11.44 -6.95
N SER A 169 -1.36 -12.32 -7.73
CA SER A 169 -1.08 -12.58 -9.13
C SER A 169 -2.37 -13.00 -9.83
N GLU A 170 -2.68 -12.38 -10.95
CA GLU A 170 -3.76 -12.82 -11.85
C GLU A 170 -3.22 -13.66 -13.03
N ALA A 171 -1.95 -14.10 -13.00
CA ALA A 171 -1.43 -15.06 -13.96
C ALA A 171 -1.97 -16.46 -13.65
N GLU A 172 -2.56 -17.13 -14.65
CA GLU A 172 -3.27 -18.41 -14.49
C GLU A 172 -2.44 -19.50 -13.78
N GLU A 173 -1.14 -19.55 -14.07
CA GLU A 173 -0.25 -20.59 -13.52
C GLU A 173 0.11 -20.37 -12.06
N ILE A 174 -0.01 -19.13 -11.56
CA ILE A 174 0.35 -18.75 -10.20
C ILE A 174 -0.72 -17.88 -9.53
N GLU A 175 -1.97 -17.97 -9.99
CA GLU A 175 -3.06 -17.14 -9.46
C GLU A 175 -3.20 -17.28 -7.94
N HIS A 176 -3.13 -16.16 -7.25
CA HIS A 176 -3.30 -16.11 -5.79
C HIS A 176 -3.70 -14.72 -5.30
N TYR A 177 -4.38 -14.70 -4.16
CA TYR A 177 -4.88 -13.50 -3.50
C TYR A 177 -4.76 -13.61 -1.99
N ALA A 178 -4.16 -12.62 -1.35
CA ALA A 178 -4.13 -12.54 0.11
C ALA A 178 -4.14 -11.09 0.60
N SER A 179 -4.57 -10.88 1.83
CA SER A 179 -4.65 -9.56 2.45
C SER A 179 -4.09 -9.53 3.88
N CYS A 180 -3.74 -8.34 4.35
CA CYS A 180 -3.33 -8.09 5.74
C CYS A 180 -4.54 -8.08 6.68
N PHE A 181 -5.64 -7.44 6.29
CA PHE A 181 -6.92 -7.47 7.01
C PHE A 181 -7.92 -8.30 6.22
N PRO A 182 -8.77 -9.09 6.91
CA PRO A 182 -9.64 -10.06 6.24
C PRO A 182 -10.71 -9.40 5.36
N ILE A 183 -10.95 -9.99 4.19
CA ILE A 183 -12.04 -9.63 3.28
C ILE A 183 -13.09 -10.73 3.33
N ARG A 184 -14.37 -10.36 3.50
CA ARG A 184 -15.49 -11.31 3.57
C ARG A 184 -16.38 -11.29 2.33
N SER A 185 -15.89 -10.73 1.22
CA SER A 185 -16.59 -10.73 -0.06
C SER A 185 -16.41 -12.06 -0.77
N GLU A 186 -17.48 -12.58 -1.37
CA GLU A 186 -17.43 -13.75 -2.25
C GLU A 186 -16.89 -13.40 -3.64
N VAL A 187 -16.99 -12.13 -4.03
CA VAL A 187 -16.51 -11.63 -5.33
C VAL A 187 -15.10 -11.11 -5.18
N PRO A 188 -14.13 -11.65 -5.95
CA PRO A 188 -12.74 -11.19 -5.91
C PRO A 188 -12.60 -9.71 -6.26
N SER A 189 -12.19 -8.92 -5.26
CA SER A 189 -11.85 -7.51 -5.42
C SER A 189 -11.13 -7.00 -4.18
N PHE A 190 -10.04 -6.26 -4.36
CA PHE A 190 -9.41 -5.49 -3.29
C PHE A 190 -9.99 -4.08 -3.14
N HIS A 191 -10.72 -3.61 -4.14
CA HIS A 191 -11.36 -2.29 -4.16
C HIS A 191 -12.62 -2.22 -3.28
N LEU A 192 -12.48 -2.64 -2.02
CA LEU A 192 -13.55 -2.77 -1.02
C LEU A 192 -13.12 -2.05 0.28
N PRO A 193 -13.21 -0.70 0.33
CA PRO A 193 -12.73 0.07 1.48
C PRO A 193 -13.44 -0.28 2.80
N GLU A 194 -14.62 -0.89 2.77
CA GLU A 194 -15.33 -1.41 3.94
C GLU A 194 -14.59 -2.54 4.68
N TYR A 195 -13.60 -3.16 4.01
CA TYR A 195 -12.73 -4.18 4.60
C TYR A 195 -11.31 -3.68 4.91
N PHE A 196 -11.06 -2.38 4.79
CA PHE A 196 -9.80 -1.82 5.25
C PHE A 196 -9.75 -1.84 6.77
N GLY A 197 -8.62 -2.22 7.33
CA GLY A 197 -8.39 -2.21 8.76
C GLY A 197 -7.99 -0.84 9.29
N GLU A 198 -8.35 -0.55 10.52
CA GLU A 198 -7.96 0.70 11.18
C GLU A 198 -6.44 0.75 11.40
N ALA A 199 -5.85 1.87 11.07
CA ALA A 199 -4.48 2.26 11.39
C ALA A 199 -4.48 3.53 12.24
N VAL A 200 -3.61 3.55 13.27
CA VAL A 200 -3.49 4.67 14.21
C VAL A 200 -2.03 5.10 14.26
N ILE A 201 -1.75 6.37 14.01
CA ILE A 201 -0.40 6.92 14.20
C ILE A 201 -0.06 6.89 15.68
N ALA A 202 1.07 6.29 16.03
CA ALA A 202 1.52 6.16 17.41
C ALA A 202 1.59 7.54 18.10
N LYS A 203 1.19 7.60 19.36
CA LYS A 203 1.42 8.76 20.20
C LYS A 203 2.88 8.75 20.67
N GLY A 204 3.79 8.99 19.75
CA GLY A 204 5.22 9.05 20.08
C GLY A 204 5.56 10.33 20.83
N VAL A 205 6.49 10.24 21.75
CA VAL A 205 7.21 11.40 22.30
C VAL A 205 8.21 11.84 21.23
N TYR A 206 7.77 12.62 20.25
CA TYR A 206 8.69 13.35 19.40
C TYR A 206 9.31 14.46 20.27
N SER A 207 10.52 14.26 20.72
CA SER A 207 11.35 15.33 21.27
C SER A 207 12.16 15.91 20.11
N PRO A 208 11.80 17.07 19.58
CA PRO A 208 12.66 17.72 18.60
C PRO A 208 14.02 18.01 19.25
N GLN A 209 15.10 17.55 18.61
CA GLN A 209 16.47 17.92 18.97
C GLN A 209 16.80 19.31 18.46
#